data_2dc862acf10ec86575536df3bc16f565
#
_entry.id   2dc862acf10ec86575536df3bc16f565
#
_cell.length_a   1.000
_cell.length_b   1.000
_cell.length_c   1.000
_cell.angle_alpha   90.00
_cell.angle_beta   90.00
_cell.angle_gamma   90.00
#
_symmetry.space_group_name_H-M   'P 1'
#
loop_
_entity.id
_entity.type
_entity.pdbx_description
1 polymer ?
#
loop_
_entity_poly.entity_id
_entity_poly.type
_entity_poly.pdbx_seq_one_letter_code
_entity_poly.pdbx_strand_id
1 'polypeptide(L)' 'MPIVYKIDILAALKEAGYNTNRLRKEKLLSEGVIQSLRENKYIALQNISKICELLDCQPADLLEFQKEAAVQEKG' A
#
# COMPACT_ATOMS: atom_id res chain seq x y z
N MET A 1 9.16 -9.02 -6.92
CA MET A 1 8.72 -7.91 -7.77
C MET A 1 9.49 -6.66 -7.43
N PRO A 2 9.79 -5.83 -8.43
CA PRO A 2 10.63 -4.65 -8.18
C PRO A 2 9.99 -3.58 -7.30
N ILE A 3 8.67 -3.47 -7.29
CA ILE A 3 8.00 -2.48 -6.44
C ILE A 3 7.47 -3.16 -5.20
N VAL A 4 7.85 -2.64 -4.04
CA VAL A 4 7.43 -3.20 -2.76
C VAL A 4 6.88 -2.09 -1.88
N TYR A 5 6.13 -2.49 -0.85
CA TYR A 5 5.64 -1.55 0.15
C TYR A 5 6.77 -1.26 1.14
N LYS A 6 7.05 0.02 1.34
CA LYS A 6 8.09 0.44 2.28
C LYS A 6 7.65 0.26 3.72
N ILE A 7 6.34 0.31 3.95
CA ILE A 7 5.77 0.26 5.30
C ILE A 7 4.60 -0.70 5.29
N ASP A 8 4.14 -1.06 6.48
CA ASP A 8 2.90 -1.81 6.62
C ASP A 8 1.75 -0.79 6.53
N ILE A 9 1.14 -0.71 5.36
CA ILE A 9 0.13 0.30 5.08
C ILE A 9 -1.07 0.16 6.00
N LEU A 10 -1.51 -1.07 6.27
CA LEU A 10 -2.66 -1.27 7.16
C LEU A 10 -2.33 -0.82 8.57
N ALA A 11 -1.11 -1.07 9.04
CA ALA A 11 -0.69 -0.61 10.36
C ALA A 11 -0.63 0.92 10.41
N ALA A 12 -0.10 1.54 9.35
CA ALA A 12 -0.03 2.99 9.28
C ALA A 12 -1.43 3.61 9.29
N LEU A 13 -2.36 3.02 8.55
CA LEU A 13 -3.74 3.49 8.53
C LEU A 13 -4.38 3.35 9.91
N LYS A 14 -4.12 2.23 10.57
CA LYS A 14 -4.66 2.00 11.91
C LYS A 14 -4.15 3.04 12.89
N GLU A 15 -2.87 3.37 12.81
CA GLU A 15 -2.29 4.40 13.68
C GLU A 15 -2.87 5.78 13.40
N ALA A 16 -3.28 6.01 12.16
CA ALA A 16 -3.91 7.27 11.79
C ALA A 16 -5.40 7.31 12.11
N GLY A 17 -5.93 6.23 12.70
CA GLY A 17 -7.34 6.18 13.08
C GLY A 17 -8.22 5.43 12.08
N TYR A 18 -7.63 4.81 11.07
CA TYR A 18 -8.39 4.10 10.03
C TYR A 18 -8.12 2.60 10.13
N ASN A 19 -8.69 1.94 11.13
CA ASN A 19 -8.57 0.48 11.21
C ASN A 19 -9.39 -0.17 10.09
N THR A 20 -9.22 -1.48 9.90
CA THR A 20 -9.89 -2.15 8.79
C THR A 20 -11.40 -2.08 8.91
N ASN A 21 -11.93 -2.11 10.12
CA ASN A 21 -13.36 -2.00 10.33
C ASN A 21 -13.88 -0.67 9.82
N ARG A 22 -13.19 0.41 10.15
CA ARG A 22 -13.57 1.75 9.68
C ARG A 22 -13.44 1.88 8.17
N LEU A 23 -12.38 1.30 7.61
CA LEU A 23 -12.17 1.34 6.17
C LEU A 23 -13.33 0.68 5.43
N ARG A 24 -13.82 -0.45 5.95
CA ARG A 24 -14.98 -1.13 5.36
C ARG A 24 -16.27 -0.35 5.58
N LYS A 25 -16.48 0.10 6.81
CA LYS A 25 -17.72 0.75 7.19
C LYS A 25 -17.93 2.04 6.41
N GLU A 26 -16.88 2.81 6.26
CA GLU A 26 -16.96 4.09 5.55
C GLU A 26 -16.68 3.92 4.06
N LYS A 27 -16.47 2.70 3.62
CA LYS A 27 -16.22 2.39 2.20
C LYS A 27 -15.04 3.16 1.62
N LEU A 28 -14.02 3.35 2.45
CA LEU A 28 -12.82 4.04 2.01
C LEU A 28 -11.96 3.13 1.12
N LEU A 29 -11.87 1.86 1.48
CA LEU A 29 -11.17 0.84 0.70
C LEU A 29 -12.05 -0.39 0.62
N SER A 30 -12.04 -1.06 -0.52
CA SER A 30 -12.82 -2.27 -0.68
C SER A 30 -12.17 -3.43 0.06
N GLU A 31 -12.94 -4.48 0.27
CA GLU A 31 -12.43 -5.68 0.91
C GLU A 31 -11.27 -6.27 0.13
N GLY A 32 -11.36 -6.26 -1.20
CA GLY A 32 -10.29 -6.78 -2.04
C GLY A 32 -8.99 -6.00 -1.88
N VAL A 33 -9.10 -4.68 -1.76
CA VAL A 33 -7.91 -3.83 -1.56
C VAL A 33 -7.30 -4.12 -0.19
N ILE A 34 -8.12 -4.23 0.84
CA ILE A 34 -7.64 -4.53 2.18
C ILE A 34 -6.91 -5.87 2.19
N GLN A 35 -7.50 -6.87 1.54
CA GLN A 35 -6.87 -8.18 1.47
C GLN A 35 -5.55 -8.14 0.70
N SER A 36 -5.51 -7.38 -0.40
CA SER A 36 -4.28 -7.23 -1.18
C SER A 36 -3.18 -6.59 -0.36
N LEU A 37 -3.51 -5.58 0.43
CA LEU A 37 -2.54 -4.93 1.30
C LEU A 37 -2.03 -5.90 2.36
N ARG A 38 -2.92 -6.74 2.88
CA ARG A 38 -2.55 -7.74 3.88
C ARG A 38 -1.60 -8.77 3.31
N GLU A 39 -1.75 -9.07 2.02
CA GLU A 39 -0.93 -10.07 1.34
C GLU A 39 0.24 -9.44 0.56
N ASN A 40 0.42 -8.14 0.68
CA ASN A 40 1.48 -7.39 -0.01
C ASN A 40 1.36 -7.51 -1.53
N LYS A 41 0.13 -7.53 -2.02
CA LYS A 41 -0.13 -7.57 -3.46
C LYS A 41 -0.34 -6.16 -3.99
N TYR A 42 -0.17 -5.99 -5.29
CA TYR A 42 -0.38 -4.71 -5.93
C TYR A 42 -1.85 -4.32 -5.91
N ILE A 43 -2.08 -3.02 -5.86
CA ILE A 43 -3.43 -2.46 -5.94
C ILE A 43 -3.41 -1.37 -7.00
N ALA A 44 -4.60 -0.96 -7.44
CA ALA A 44 -4.70 0.07 -8.46
C ALA A 44 -4.16 1.40 -7.94
N LEU A 45 -3.65 2.21 -8.86
CA LEU A 45 -3.08 3.51 -8.50
C LEU A 45 -4.10 4.41 -7.83
N GLN A 46 -5.37 4.31 -8.20
CA GLN A 46 -6.40 5.12 -7.56
C GLN A 46 -6.54 4.76 -6.08
N ASN A 47 -6.27 3.52 -5.71
CA ASN A 47 -6.28 3.13 -4.30
C ASN A 47 -5.06 3.66 -3.58
N ILE A 48 -3.92 3.70 -4.26
CA ILE A 48 -2.71 4.34 -3.71
C ILE A 48 -3.00 5.81 -3.46
N SER A 49 -3.68 6.46 -4.41
CA SER A 49 -4.06 7.86 -4.26
C SER A 49 -4.93 8.08 -3.02
N LYS A 50 -5.90 7.19 -2.83
CA LYS A 50 -6.79 7.28 -1.66
C LYS A 50 -6.00 7.12 -0.37
N ILE A 51 -5.08 6.18 -0.32
CA ILE A 51 -4.28 5.95 0.87
C ILE A 51 -3.40 7.17 1.16
N CYS A 52 -2.80 7.75 0.12
CA CYS A 52 -2.01 8.97 0.29
C CYS A 52 -2.86 10.10 0.87
N GLU A 53 -4.10 10.19 0.42
CA GLU A 53 -5.02 11.20 0.92
C GLU A 53 -5.33 10.98 2.40
N LEU A 54 -5.59 9.73 2.78
CA LEU A 54 -5.92 9.39 4.16
C LEU A 54 -4.74 9.59 5.10
N LEU A 55 -3.53 9.31 4.64
CA LEU A 55 -2.33 9.44 5.45
C LEU A 55 -1.61 10.76 5.26
N ASP A 56 -2.08 11.58 4.31
CA ASP A 56 -1.47 12.88 3.98
C ASP A 56 0.01 12.68 3.65
N CYS A 57 0.28 11.81 2.70
CA CYS A 57 1.64 11.47 2.31
C CYS A 57 1.72 11.30 0.81
N GLN A 58 2.91 11.01 0.32
CA GLN A 58 3.18 10.80 -1.10
C GLN A 58 3.34 9.30 -1.37
N PRO A 59 3.11 8.87 -2.63
CA PRO A 59 3.33 7.46 -2.97
C PRO A 59 4.74 6.97 -2.63
N ALA A 60 5.74 7.85 -2.71
CA ALA A 60 7.10 7.48 -2.38
C ALA A 60 7.27 7.14 -0.91
N ASP A 61 6.35 7.58 -0.07
CA ASP A 61 6.37 7.22 1.35
C ASP A 61 5.83 5.82 1.59
N LEU A 62 5.09 5.29 0.62
CA LEU A 62 4.43 4.00 0.75
C LEU A 62 5.14 2.90 -0.03
N LEU A 63 5.74 3.26 -1.15
CA LEU A 63 6.27 2.31 -2.12
C LEU A 63 7.72 2.63 -2.45
N GLU A 64 8.46 1.60 -2.85
CA GLU A 64 9.78 1.83 -3.39
C GLU A 64 10.07 0.79 -4.45
N PHE A 65 10.90 1.16 -5.40
CA PHE A 65 11.39 0.25 -6.41
C PHE A 65 12.67 -0.38 -5.91
N GLN A 66 12.70 -1.70 -5.85
CA GLN A 66 13.89 -2.42 -5.44
C GLN A 66 14.42 -3.19 -6.64
N LYS A 67 15.57 -2.77 -7.12
CA LYS A 67 16.21 -3.45 -8.23
C LYS A 67 16.69 -4.81 -7.73
N GLU A 68 16.31 -5.86 -8.43
CA GLU A 68 16.73 -7.20 -8.04
C GLU A 68 18.18 -7.42 -8.41
N ALA A 69 18.97 -7.75 -7.41
CA ALA A 69 20.39 -7.97 -7.63
C ALA A 69 20.66 -9.10 -8.60
N ALA A 70 19.83 -10.13 -8.56
CA ALA A 70 20.03 -11.29 -9.42
C ALA A 70 19.85 -10.98 -10.89
N VAL A 71 19.19 -9.90 -11.16
CA VAL A 71 18.91 -9.56 -12.54
C VAL A 71 20.09 -8.91 -13.20
N GLN A 72 20.98 -8.75 -12.58
CA GLN A 72 22.05 -8.17 -13.10
C GLN A 72 22.79 -8.82 -14.00
N GLU A 73 22.12 -9.12 -14.01
CA GLU A 73 22.43 -9.21 -14.57
C GLU A 73 22.47 -9.21 -15.56
N LYS A 74 22.34 -9.29 -15.91
CA LYS A 74 22.30 -9.17 -16.65
C LYS A 74 22.62 -8.65 -17.05
N GLY A 75 22.78 -8.76 -16.83
CA GLY A 75 23.16 -8.47 -17.21
C GLY A 75 23.52 -8.37 -17.39
#